data_4f2c2133dd4cbd7cbdce6f9e5aa59ea6
#
_entry.id   4f2c2133dd4cbd7cbdce6f9e5aa59ea6
#
_cell.length_a   1.000
_cell.length_b   1.000
_cell.length_c   1.000
_cell.angle_alpha   90.00
_cell.angle_beta   90.00
_cell.angle_gamma   90.00
#
_symmetry.space_group_name_H-M   'P 1'
#
loop_
_entity.id
_entity.type
_entity.pdbx_description
1 polymer ?
#
loop_
_entity_poly.entity_id
_entity_poly.type
_entity_poly.pdbx_seq_one_letter_code
_entity_poly.pdbx_strand_id
1 'polypeptide(L)'
;MIALCHWEPNGVFLKPLIALAEKGAPYNSHWFDPTAFEQFAPGFPANAESALQLEREGPLLVVGGEVLSSTSFQLEYLNEAVAGPDLFPVTAHDRYRVRAWAQYLGLGLGPVVSALGCARFLRPVLAARDGGALRAQLAAIEPLERRHAWLAVLDGAVDEAAWQQRLAVPVARLEKALTGADWLAGPAYSLADIDAYALVAPLRTLAPAVVNAVTTPHLAGWLARIDERPAVRAALALSRSGQPEAAWVPGTEPSRWG
;
A
#
# COMPACT_ATOMS: atom_id res chain seq x y z
N MET A 1 12.09 -19.48 -6.44
CA MET A 1 10.97 -18.97 -7.28
C MET A 1 10.19 -17.99 -6.43
N ILE A 2 9.88 -16.81 -6.96
CA ILE A 2 9.12 -15.76 -6.25
C ILE A 2 7.67 -15.86 -6.69
N ALA A 3 6.72 -15.78 -5.75
CA ALA A 3 5.32 -15.57 -6.03
C ALA A 3 4.81 -14.36 -5.23
N LEU A 4 3.90 -13.59 -5.81
CA LEU A 4 3.25 -12.46 -5.16
C LEU A 4 1.75 -12.68 -5.17
N CYS A 5 1.16 -12.81 -3.97
CA CYS A 5 -0.28 -12.76 -3.80
C CYS A 5 -0.69 -11.28 -3.70
N HIS A 6 -1.46 -10.82 -4.66
CA HIS A 6 -1.82 -9.40 -4.76
C HIS A 6 -3.24 -9.20 -5.29
N TRP A 7 -3.74 -8.03 -5.09
CA TRP A 7 -5.00 -7.53 -5.64
C TRP A 7 -4.73 -6.45 -6.69
N GLU A 8 -5.70 -5.57 -6.90
CA GLU A 8 -5.59 -4.40 -7.77
C GLU A 8 -4.38 -3.53 -7.37
N PRO A 9 -3.68 -2.95 -8.35
CA PRO A 9 -2.47 -2.16 -8.10
C PRO A 9 -2.81 -0.78 -7.50
N ASN A 10 -3.18 -0.77 -6.22
CA ASN A 10 -3.51 0.42 -5.46
C ASN A 10 -3.00 0.30 -4.02
N GLY A 11 -2.71 1.43 -3.38
CA GLY A 11 -2.24 1.47 -2.01
C GLY A 11 -1.07 0.52 -1.77
N VAL A 12 -1.13 -0.25 -0.70
CA VAL A 12 -0.04 -1.17 -0.31
C VAL A 12 0.24 -2.26 -1.34
N PHE A 13 -0.75 -2.68 -2.13
CA PHE A 13 -0.56 -3.71 -3.17
C PHE A 13 0.32 -3.22 -4.32
N LEU A 14 0.34 -1.93 -4.58
CA LEU A 14 1.14 -1.34 -5.66
C LEU A 14 2.65 -1.40 -5.38
N LYS A 15 3.07 -1.34 -4.10
CA LYS A 15 4.47 -1.26 -3.69
C LYS A 15 5.34 -2.41 -4.24
N PRO A 16 5.07 -3.69 -3.93
CA PRO A 16 5.88 -4.80 -4.44
C PRO A 16 5.74 -5.00 -5.95
N LEU A 17 4.61 -4.63 -6.55
CA LEU A 17 4.43 -4.68 -8.00
C LEU A 17 5.39 -3.72 -8.73
N ILE A 18 5.52 -2.49 -8.24
CA ILE A 18 6.50 -1.53 -8.78
C ILE A 18 7.92 -2.07 -8.57
N ALA A 19 8.27 -2.54 -7.37
CA ALA A 19 9.61 -3.01 -7.07
C ALA A 19 10.01 -4.19 -7.97
N LEU A 20 9.14 -5.17 -8.17
CA LEU A 20 9.37 -6.29 -9.09
C LEU A 20 9.55 -5.83 -10.53
N ALA A 21 8.75 -4.86 -10.98
CA ALA A 21 8.87 -4.30 -12.32
C ALA A 21 10.17 -3.50 -12.51
N GLU A 22 10.60 -2.72 -11.51
CA GLU A 22 11.89 -2.00 -11.53
C GLU A 22 13.08 -2.96 -11.57
N LYS A 23 12.99 -4.09 -10.88
CA LYS A 23 14.02 -5.13 -10.91
C LYS A 23 13.99 -5.97 -12.20
N GLY A 24 12.92 -5.88 -13.00
CA GLY A 24 12.73 -6.76 -14.16
C GLY A 24 12.61 -8.24 -13.78
N ALA A 25 12.15 -8.53 -12.58
CA ALA A 25 12.15 -9.85 -11.99
C ALA A 25 10.95 -10.69 -12.45
N PRO A 26 11.16 -11.93 -12.93
CA PRO A 26 10.06 -12.86 -13.15
C PRO A 26 9.48 -13.33 -11.81
N TYR A 27 8.17 -13.35 -11.71
CA TYR A 27 7.46 -13.89 -10.56
C TYR A 27 6.13 -14.52 -10.96
N ASN A 28 5.61 -15.39 -10.10
CA ASN A 28 4.26 -15.94 -10.24
C ASN A 28 3.26 -14.99 -9.59
N SER A 29 2.36 -14.44 -10.38
CA SER A 29 1.28 -13.57 -9.91
C SER A 29 0.09 -14.42 -9.45
N HIS A 30 -0.29 -14.29 -8.19
CA HIS A 30 -1.53 -14.84 -7.62
C HIS A 30 -2.46 -13.68 -7.26
N TRP A 31 -3.32 -13.37 -8.21
CA TRP A 31 -4.34 -12.35 -7.98
C TRP A 31 -5.46 -12.93 -7.11
N PHE A 32 -5.97 -12.17 -6.14
CA PHE A 32 -7.12 -12.54 -5.31
C PHE A 32 -7.97 -11.31 -5.01
N ASP A 33 -9.24 -11.53 -4.71
CA ASP A 33 -10.16 -10.46 -4.28
C ASP A 33 -10.35 -10.49 -2.77
N PRO A 34 -9.74 -9.56 -2.02
CA PRO A 34 -9.91 -9.48 -0.58
C PRO A 34 -11.33 -9.09 -0.16
N THR A 35 -12.11 -8.47 -1.04
CA THR A 35 -13.52 -8.15 -0.73
C THR A 35 -14.43 -9.38 -0.79
N ALA A 36 -14.00 -10.42 -1.52
CA ALA A 36 -14.61 -11.75 -1.50
C ALA A 36 -14.07 -12.65 -0.37
N PHE A 37 -13.10 -12.15 0.41
CA PHE A 37 -12.43 -12.89 1.51
C PHE A 37 -11.66 -14.12 1.05
N GLU A 38 -11.17 -14.13 -0.20
CA GLU A 38 -10.44 -15.26 -0.78
C GLU A 38 -9.15 -15.59 -0.03
N GLN A 39 -8.51 -14.60 0.61
CA GLN A 39 -7.32 -14.78 1.44
C GLN A 39 -7.55 -15.66 2.68
N PHE A 40 -8.78 -15.87 3.08
CA PHE A 40 -9.14 -16.74 4.20
C PHE A 40 -9.62 -18.13 3.75
N ALA A 41 -9.69 -18.36 2.43
CA ALA A 41 -10.12 -19.65 1.90
C ALA A 41 -9.07 -20.75 2.16
N PRO A 42 -9.51 -22.01 2.40
CA PRO A 42 -8.59 -23.16 2.49
C PRO A 42 -7.75 -23.26 1.21
N GLY A 43 -6.43 -23.46 1.38
CA GLY A 43 -5.51 -23.60 0.24
C GLY A 43 -5.05 -22.28 -0.38
N PHE A 44 -5.37 -21.13 0.20
CA PHE A 44 -4.77 -19.87 -0.22
C PHE A 44 -3.23 -19.97 -0.10
N PRO A 45 -2.45 -19.55 -1.14
CA PRO A 45 -1.02 -19.84 -1.23
C PRO A 45 -0.18 -19.35 -0.05
N ALA A 46 -0.64 -18.33 0.65
CA ALA A 46 0.04 -17.76 1.80
C ALA A 46 -0.44 -18.30 3.16
N ASN A 47 -1.10 -19.45 3.19
CA ASN A 47 -1.52 -20.09 4.45
C ASN A 47 -0.38 -20.87 5.13
N ALA A 48 0.85 -20.81 4.61
CA ALA A 48 2.00 -21.35 5.30
C ALA A 48 2.21 -20.63 6.64
N GLU A 49 2.37 -21.39 7.71
CA GLU A 49 2.67 -20.83 9.02
C GLU A 49 4.05 -20.14 8.98
N SER A 50 4.05 -18.83 9.06
CA SER A 50 5.24 -18.07 9.40
C SER A 50 5.12 -17.63 10.85
N ALA A 51 6.15 -17.83 11.65
CA ALA A 51 6.19 -17.41 13.05
C ALA A 51 5.97 -15.89 13.24
N LEU A 52 6.18 -15.13 12.15
CA LEU A 52 6.00 -13.68 12.09
C LEU A 52 4.82 -13.28 11.19
N GLN A 53 3.93 -14.23 10.86
CA GLN A 53 2.77 -13.93 10.03
C GLN A 53 1.77 -13.08 10.80
N LEU A 54 1.84 -11.80 10.59
CA LEU A 54 1.04 -10.82 11.31
C LEU A 54 -0.24 -10.46 10.57
N GLU A 55 -0.27 -10.66 9.24
CA GLU A 55 -1.39 -10.26 8.40
C GLU A 55 -1.55 -11.17 7.18
N ARG A 56 -2.78 -11.59 6.91
CA ARG A 56 -3.13 -12.39 5.73
C ARG A 56 -3.67 -11.57 4.57
N GLU A 57 -3.84 -10.26 4.74
CA GLU A 57 -4.55 -9.45 3.75
C GLU A 57 -3.67 -8.91 2.63
N GLY A 58 -2.40 -9.21 2.69
CA GLY A 58 -1.48 -8.93 1.60
C GLY A 58 -1.18 -7.45 1.34
N PRO A 59 -0.32 -7.20 0.38
CA PRO A 59 0.31 -8.17 -0.52
C PRO A 59 1.23 -9.13 0.24
N LEU A 60 1.29 -10.39 -0.20
CA LEU A 60 2.13 -11.42 0.41
C LEU A 60 3.15 -11.92 -0.59
N LEU A 61 4.42 -11.78 -0.24
CA LEU A 61 5.52 -12.26 -1.06
C LEU A 61 5.93 -13.65 -0.58
N VAL A 62 5.83 -14.65 -1.45
CA VAL A 62 6.18 -16.04 -1.14
C VAL A 62 7.51 -16.39 -1.80
N VAL A 63 8.48 -16.78 -0.99
CA VAL A 63 9.83 -17.12 -1.46
C VAL A 63 10.30 -18.40 -0.76
N GLY A 64 10.62 -19.43 -1.55
CA GLY A 64 11.11 -20.68 -0.99
C GLY A 64 10.14 -21.39 -0.05
N GLY A 65 8.85 -21.06 -0.09
CA GLY A 65 7.82 -21.57 0.82
C GLY A 65 7.59 -20.69 2.07
N GLU A 66 8.41 -19.66 2.26
CA GLU A 66 8.24 -18.67 3.32
C GLU A 66 7.37 -17.49 2.84
N VAL A 67 6.52 -16.99 3.73
CA VAL A 67 5.65 -15.83 3.47
C VAL A 67 6.21 -14.60 4.14
N LEU A 68 6.55 -13.59 3.34
CA LEU A 68 6.97 -12.28 3.80
C LEU A 68 5.75 -11.35 3.74
N SER A 69 5.30 -10.89 4.90
CA SER A 69 4.32 -9.82 5.05
C SER A 69 5.04 -8.49 5.31
N SER A 70 4.33 -7.38 5.43
CA SER A 70 4.90 -6.02 5.56
C SER A 70 5.62 -5.54 4.30
N THR A 71 4.96 -4.62 3.62
CA THR A 71 5.42 -4.14 2.30
C THR A 71 6.78 -3.45 2.35
N SER A 72 7.12 -2.76 3.44
CA SER A 72 8.43 -2.11 3.56
C SER A 72 9.57 -3.14 3.61
N PHE A 73 9.37 -4.25 4.33
CA PHE A 73 10.35 -5.35 4.36
C PHE A 73 10.39 -6.12 3.04
N GLN A 74 9.24 -6.30 2.37
CA GLN A 74 9.20 -6.87 1.02
C GLN A 74 10.02 -6.04 0.03
N LEU A 75 9.95 -4.71 0.09
CA LEU A 75 10.73 -3.82 -0.76
C LEU A 75 12.25 -3.99 -0.53
N GLU A 76 12.69 -3.99 0.74
CA GLU A 76 14.11 -4.21 1.09
C GLU A 76 14.56 -5.61 0.63
N TYR A 77 13.78 -6.65 0.91
CA TYR A 77 14.08 -8.01 0.48
C TYR A 77 14.22 -8.12 -1.04
N LEU A 78 13.25 -7.58 -1.81
CA LEU A 78 13.31 -7.59 -3.27
C LEU A 78 14.54 -6.85 -3.79
N ASN A 79 14.91 -5.74 -3.14
CA ASN A 79 16.11 -5.01 -3.53
C ASN A 79 17.39 -5.81 -3.31
N GLU A 80 17.51 -6.53 -2.21
CA GLU A 80 18.70 -7.28 -1.84
C GLU A 80 18.80 -8.64 -2.52
N ALA A 81 17.67 -9.37 -2.62
CA ALA A 81 17.65 -10.75 -3.10
C ALA A 81 17.46 -10.89 -4.60
N VAL A 82 17.01 -9.85 -5.29
CA VAL A 82 16.69 -9.91 -6.72
C VAL A 82 17.67 -9.07 -7.53
N ALA A 83 18.24 -9.66 -8.58
CA ALA A 83 19.10 -8.95 -9.52
C ALA A 83 18.36 -7.79 -10.19
N GLY A 84 19.08 -6.75 -10.61
CA GLY A 84 18.53 -5.57 -11.28
C GLY A 84 19.04 -4.28 -10.65
N PRO A 85 18.46 -3.11 -10.99
CA PRO A 85 18.88 -1.83 -10.44
C PRO A 85 18.83 -1.82 -8.91
N ASP A 86 19.84 -1.22 -8.27
CA ASP A 86 19.81 -0.99 -6.83
C ASP A 86 18.91 0.21 -6.53
N LEU A 87 17.85 -0.05 -5.76
CA LEU A 87 16.85 0.94 -5.35
C LEU A 87 17.07 1.42 -3.91
N PHE A 88 18.12 0.90 -3.26
CA PHE A 88 18.45 1.27 -1.89
C PHE A 88 19.80 1.99 -1.87
N PRO A 89 19.88 3.21 -1.33
CA PRO A 89 21.10 4.00 -1.36
C PRO A 89 22.30 3.31 -0.71
N VAL A 90 23.50 3.65 -1.16
CA VAL A 90 24.74 3.05 -0.66
C VAL A 90 25.09 3.56 0.73
N THR A 91 24.89 4.88 1.00
CA THR A 91 25.32 5.46 2.28
C THR A 91 24.37 5.10 3.43
N ALA A 92 24.92 4.90 4.61
CA ALA A 92 24.13 4.63 5.81
C ALA A 92 23.12 5.75 6.11
N HIS A 93 23.51 7.00 5.84
CA HIS A 93 22.63 8.16 6.06
C HIS A 93 21.42 8.16 5.11
N ASP A 94 21.62 7.87 3.84
CA ASP A 94 20.49 7.83 2.88
C ASP A 94 19.62 6.60 3.12
N ARG A 95 20.20 5.45 3.52
CA ARG A 95 19.43 4.27 3.98
C ARG A 95 18.55 4.59 5.18
N TYR A 96 19.07 5.36 6.13
CA TYR A 96 18.28 5.86 7.25
C TYR A 96 17.11 6.71 6.74
N ARG A 97 17.34 7.61 5.77
CA ARG A 97 16.26 8.44 5.20
C ARG A 97 15.15 7.59 4.54
N VAL A 98 15.52 6.56 3.78
CA VAL A 98 14.54 5.63 3.19
C VAL A 98 13.65 5.03 4.27
N ARG A 99 14.25 4.45 5.32
CA ARG A 99 13.50 3.81 6.41
C ARG A 99 12.69 4.82 7.23
N ALA A 100 13.23 5.99 7.46
CA ALA A 100 12.54 7.06 8.18
C ALA A 100 11.29 7.53 7.41
N TRP A 101 11.36 7.67 6.08
CA TRP A 101 10.20 7.97 5.25
C TRP A 101 9.18 6.83 5.27
N ALA A 102 9.60 5.59 5.08
CA ALA A 102 8.72 4.42 5.11
C ALA A 102 7.94 4.34 6.44
N GLN A 103 8.64 4.48 7.57
CA GLN A 103 8.02 4.48 8.89
C GLN A 103 7.07 5.68 9.08
N TYR A 104 7.53 6.88 8.75
CA TYR A 104 6.73 8.10 8.92
C TYR A 104 5.43 8.06 8.11
N LEU A 105 5.52 7.65 6.84
CA LEU A 105 4.34 7.58 5.96
C LEU A 105 3.48 6.36 6.30
N GLY A 106 4.08 5.22 6.58
CA GLY A 106 3.36 4.01 6.96
C GLY A 106 2.48 4.21 8.20
N LEU A 107 3.03 4.85 9.23
CA LEU A 107 2.29 5.10 10.48
C LEU A 107 1.39 6.35 10.41
N GLY A 108 1.81 7.39 9.69
CA GLY A 108 1.11 8.66 9.66
C GLY A 108 0.10 8.81 8.53
N LEU A 109 0.48 8.45 7.31
CA LEU A 109 -0.33 8.65 6.12
C LEU A 109 -1.12 7.41 5.72
N GLY A 110 -0.54 6.23 5.85
CA GLY A 110 -1.15 4.96 5.44
C GLY A 110 -2.55 4.74 6.02
N PRO A 111 -2.75 4.84 7.35
CA PRO A 111 -4.08 4.71 7.96
C PRO A 111 -5.09 5.73 7.46
N VAL A 112 -4.65 6.97 7.22
CA VAL A 112 -5.51 8.05 6.72
C VAL A 112 -6.02 7.74 5.32
N VAL A 113 -5.11 7.38 4.43
CA VAL A 113 -5.43 7.08 3.02
C VAL A 113 -6.33 5.84 2.93
N SER A 114 -6.03 4.79 3.71
CA SER A 114 -6.86 3.60 3.78
C SER A 114 -8.27 3.91 4.30
N ALA A 115 -8.40 4.69 5.38
CA ALA A 115 -9.69 5.06 5.93
C ALA A 115 -10.55 5.84 4.92
N LEU A 116 -9.97 6.83 4.23
CA LEU A 116 -10.66 7.63 3.21
C LEU A 116 -11.05 6.77 2.00
N GLY A 117 -10.15 5.91 1.52
CA GLY A 117 -10.42 5.00 0.41
C GLY A 117 -11.51 3.98 0.74
N CYS A 118 -11.45 3.39 1.94
CA CYS A 118 -12.48 2.46 2.41
C CYS A 118 -13.85 3.14 2.57
N ALA A 119 -13.90 4.33 3.15
CA ALA A 119 -15.15 5.06 3.31
C ALA A 119 -15.82 5.37 1.97
N ARG A 120 -15.01 5.80 1.00
CA ARG A 120 -15.50 6.22 -0.31
C ARG A 120 -15.85 5.07 -1.23
N PHE A 121 -15.04 4.01 -1.27
CA PHE A 121 -15.15 2.95 -2.30
C PHE A 121 -15.54 1.59 -1.73
N LEU A 122 -14.95 1.14 -0.61
CA LEU A 122 -15.20 -0.18 -0.07
C LEU A 122 -16.55 -0.25 0.65
N ARG A 123 -16.89 0.73 1.47
CA ARG A 123 -18.12 0.73 2.26
C ARG A 123 -19.39 0.58 1.40
N PRO A 124 -19.57 1.29 0.26
CA PRO A 124 -20.72 1.07 -0.61
C PRO A 124 -20.82 -0.35 -1.15
N VAL A 125 -19.68 -0.98 -1.49
CA VAL A 125 -19.62 -2.37 -1.95
C VAL A 125 -20.07 -3.34 -0.87
N LEU A 126 -19.59 -3.15 0.36
CA LEU A 126 -20.01 -3.99 1.50
C LEU A 126 -21.46 -3.78 1.87
N ALA A 127 -21.95 -2.54 1.85
CA ALA A 127 -23.31 -2.20 2.19
C ALA A 127 -24.37 -2.76 1.18
N ALA A 128 -23.95 -3.03 -0.06
CA ALA A 128 -24.80 -3.62 -1.09
C ALA A 128 -24.97 -5.15 -0.93
N ARG A 129 -24.21 -5.79 -0.03
CA ARG A 129 -24.26 -7.25 0.22
C ARG A 129 -25.32 -7.57 1.27
N ASP A 130 -25.73 -8.86 1.31
CA ASP A 130 -26.58 -9.36 2.41
C ASP A 130 -25.88 -9.16 3.76
N GLY A 131 -26.46 -8.30 4.61
CA GLY A 131 -25.82 -7.88 5.85
C GLY A 131 -25.66 -9.03 6.88
N GLY A 132 -26.55 -10.00 6.88
CA GLY A 132 -26.46 -11.17 7.78
C GLY A 132 -25.32 -12.11 7.38
N ALA A 133 -25.29 -12.47 6.09
CA ALA A 133 -24.23 -13.32 5.54
C ALA A 133 -22.85 -12.66 5.64
N LEU A 134 -22.75 -11.36 5.35
CA LEU A 134 -21.52 -10.60 5.46
C LEU A 134 -21.00 -10.57 6.90
N ARG A 135 -21.85 -10.26 7.89
CA ARG A 135 -21.44 -10.25 9.31
C ARG A 135 -20.99 -11.61 9.80
N ALA A 136 -21.60 -12.69 9.32
CA ALA A 136 -21.17 -14.07 9.63
C ALA A 136 -19.77 -14.35 9.04
N GLN A 137 -19.50 -13.92 7.81
CA GLN A 137 -18.16 -14.01 7.22
C GLN A 137 -17.13 -13.19 8.00
N LEU A 138 -17.45 -11.95 8.35
CA LEU A 138 -16.57 -11.08 9.12
C LEU A 138 -16.27 -11.64 10.52
N ALA A 139 -17.24 -12.30 11.15
CA ALA A 139 -17.05 -12.93 12.47
C ALA A 139 -16.00 -14.06 12.47
N ALA A 140 -15.70 -14.65 11.32
CA ALA A 140 -14.69 -15.69 11.17
C ALA A 140 -13.27 -15.14 10.91
N ILE A 141 -13.12 -13.83 10.72
CA ILE A 141 -11.80 -13.23 10.47
C ILE A 141 -10.96 -13.21 11.74
N GLU A 142 -9.75 -13.73 11.63
CA GLU A 142 -8.71 -13.66 12.66
C GLU A 142 -7.48 -12.91 12.10
N PRO A 143 -6.77 -12.13 12.92
CA PRO A 143 -7.03 -11.88 14.34
C PRO A 143 -8.16 -10.85 14.55
N LEU A 144 -8.57 -10.69 15.80
CA LEU A 144 -9.73 -9.86 16.20
C LEU A 144 -9.62 -8.41 15.70
N GLU A 145 -8.44 -7.85 15.69
CA GLU A 145 -8.18 -6.48 15.23
C GLU A 145 -8.53 -6.31 13.74
N ARG A 146 -8.23 -7.34 12.93
CA ARG A 146 -8.61 -7.32 11.51
C ARG A 146 -10.11 -7.37 11.32
N ARG A 147 -10.79 -8.22 12.11
CA ARG A 147 -12.26 -8.26 12.16
C ARG A 147 -12.83 -6.89 12.49
N HIS A 148 -12.29 -6.22 13.52
CA HIS A 148 -12.73 -4.88 13.92
C HIS A 148 -12.51 -3.85 12.83
N ALA A 149 -11.39 -3.90 12.10
CA ALA A 149 -11.13 -2.99 10.99
C ALA A 149 -12.19 -3.12 9.86
N TRP A 150 -12.56 -4.33 9.49
CA TRP A 150 -13.62 -4.58 8.51
C TRP A 150 -15.01 -4.14 9.02
N LEU A 151 -15.34 -4.45 10.27
CA LEU A 151 -16.60 -4.01 10.88
C LEU A 151 -16.71 -2.50 10.97
N ALA A 152 -15.61 -1.80 11.30
CA ALA A 152 -15.56 -0.34 11.37
C ALA A 152 -15.88 0.30 9.99
N VAL A 153 -15.40 -0.30 8.90
CA VAL A 153 -15.77 0.15 7.55
C VAL A 153 -17.24 -0.08 7.27
N LEU A 154 -17.75 -1.27 7.56
CA LEU A 154 -19.15 -1.64 7.32
C LEU A 154 -20.11 -0.74 8.13
N ASP A 155 -19.81 -0.51 9.40
CA ASP A 155 -20.66 0.29 10.30
C ASP A 155 -20.52 1.80 10.05
N GLY A 156 -19.59 2.22 9.20
CA GLY A 156 -19.40 3.63 8.82
C GLY A 156 -18.82 4.49 9.92
N ALA A 157 -18.02 3.91 10.80
CA ALA A 157 -17.36 4.61 11.92
C ALA A 157 -16.22 5.56 11.47
N VAL A 158 -16.16 5.92 10.18
CA VAL A 158 -15.11 6.79 9.62
C VAL A 158 -15.61 8.24 9.58
N ASP A 159 -15.00 9.10 10.37
CA ASP A 159 -15.13 10.54 10.25
C ASP A 159 -14.18 11.07 9.19
N GLU A 160 -14.67 11.21 7.95
CA GLU A 160 -13.86 11.65 6.81
C GLU A 160 -13.27 13.04 7.02
N ALA A 161 -13.96 13.96 7.69
CA ALA A 161 -13.47 15.31 7.92
C ALA A 161 -12.26 15.30 8.88
N ALA A 162 -12.35 14.53 9.96
CA ALA A 162 -11.24 14.35 10.88
C ALA A 162 -10.03 13.67 10.20
N TRP A 163 -10.26 12.68 9.34
CA TRP A 163 -9.19 12.04 8.58
C TRP A 163 -8.56 12.97 7.54
N GLN A 164 -9.35 13.79 6.85
CA GLN A 164 -8.81 14.79 5.92
C GLN A 164 -7.93 15.84 6.61
N GLN A 165 -8.29 16.29 7.83
CA GLN A 165 -7.45 17.20 8.60
C GLN A 165 -6.07 16.60 8.91
N ARG A 166 -5.98 15.29 9.11
CA ARG A 166 -4.71 14.60 9.38
C ARG A 166 -3.78 14.54 8.17
N LEU A 167 -4.24 14.83 6.95
CA LEU A 167 -3.40 14.91 5.76
C LEU A 167 -2.48 16.14 5.75
N ALA A 168 -2.86 17.23 6.39
CA ALA A 168 -2.17 18.51 6.26
C ALA A 168 -0.67 18.42 6.63
N VAL A 169 -0.34 17.77 7.75
CA VAL A 169 1.06 17.68 8.22
C VAL A 169 1.91 16.77 7.33
N PRO A 170 1.53 15.53 7.02
CA PRO A 170 2.37 14.67 6.16
C PRO A 170 2.48 15.21 4.74
N VAL A 171 1.43 15.79 4.17
CA VAL A 171 1.49 16.37 2.83
C VAL A 171 2.40 17.62 2.79
N ALA A 172 2.30 18.51 3.77
CA ALA A 172 3.20 19.66 3.87
C ALA A 172 4.68 19.24 4.06
N ARG A 173 4.93 18.16 4.78
CA ARG A 173 6.28 17.61 4.96
C ARG A 173 6.84 17.04 3.66
N LEU A 174 6.03 16.32 2.89
CA LEU A 174 6.40 15.82 1.56
C LEU A 174 6.68 16.98 0.59
N GLU A 175 5.78 17.95 0.51
CA GLU A 175 5.95 19.15 -0.32
C GLU A 175 7.27 19.86 -0.01
N LYS A 176 7.55 20.08 1.29
CA LYS A 176 8.79 20.71 1.74
C LYS A 176 10.02 19.88 1.39
N ALA A 177 9.96 18.56 1.56
CA ALA A 177 11.10 17.68 1.27
C ALA A 177 11.47 17.66 -0.22
N LEU A 178 10.47 17.85 -1.08
CA LEU A 178 10.63 17.89 -2.53
C LEU A 178 10.97 19.28 -3.07
N THR A 179 11.02 20.31 -2.22
CA THR A 179 11.51 21.64 -2.61
C THR A 179 13.00 21.56 -2.91
N GLY A 180 13.38 21.67 -4.19
CA GLY A 180 14.76 21.57 -4.63
C GLY A 180 15.35 20.16 -4.66
N ALA A 181 14.51 19.13 -4.54
CA ALA A 181 14.90 17.72 -4.65
C ALA A 181 13.94 16.97 -5.59
N ASP A 182 14.52 16.10 -6.42
CA ASP A 182 13.72 15.26 -7.31
C ASP A 182 13.12 14.03 -6.59
N TRP A 183 13.79 13.54 -5.53
CA TRP A 183 13.47 12.31 -4.83
C TRP A 183 13.54 12.47 -3.31
N LEU A 184 12.83 11.60 -2.57
CA LEU A 184 12.64 11.76 -1.12
C LEU A 184 13.88 11.45 -0.28
N ALA A 185 14.71 10.49 -0.67
CA ALA A 185 15.77 9.99 0.19
C ALA A 185 17.19 10.27 -0.31
N GLY A 186 17.35 11.07 -1.36
CA GLY A 186 18.66 11.40 -1.91
C GLY A 186 18.58 11.86 -3.36
N PRO A 187 19.69 11.81 -4.10
CA PRO A 187 19.74 12.33 -5.47
C PRO A 187 19.13 11.38 -6.50
N ALA A 188 18.79 10.15 -6.11
CA ALA A 188 18.25 9.12 -7.01
C ALA A 188 16.93 8.55 -6.50
N TYR A 189 16.12 8.09 -7.45
CA TYR A 189 14.91 7.31 -7.18
C TYR A 189 15.23 6.08 -6.33
N SER A 190 14.41 5.81 -5.32
CA SER A 190 14.67 4.78 -4.33
C SER A 190 13.41 4.11 -3.80
N LEU A 191 13.58 3.13 -2.91
CA LEU A 191 12.46 2.48 -2.21
C LEU A 191 11.58 3.48 -1.45
N ALA A 192 12.12 4.62 -0.99
CA ALA A 192 11.32 5.66 -0.34
C ALA A 192 10.28 6.26 -1.29
N ASP A 193 10.64 6.42 -2.55
CA ASP A 193 9.73 6.97 -3.57
C ASP A 193 8.65 5.95 -3.95
N ILE A 194 9.00 4.66 -4.04
CA ILE A 194 8.02 3.58 -4.27
C ILE A 194 7.02 3.51 -3.12
N ASP A 195 7.53 3.49 -1.89
CA ASP A 195 6.71 3.37 -0.68
C ASP A 195 5.76 4.57 -0.54
N ALA A 196 6.28 5.78 -0.73
CA ALA A 196 5.52 7.01 -0.66
C ALA A 196 4.49 7.13 -1.80
N TYR A 197 4.88 6.81 -3.04
CA TYR A 197 4.01 6.94 -4.21
C TYR A 197 2.72 6.14 -4.03
N ALA A 198 2.81 4.92 -3.57
CA ALA A 198 1.65 4.05 -3.36
C ALA A 198 0.63 4.62 -2.35
N LEU A 199 1.07 5.46 -1.42
CA LEU A 199 0.21 6.12 -0.44
C LEU A 199 -0.25 7.51 -0.90
N VAL A 200 0.55 8.21 -1.69
CA VAL A 200 0.29 9.60 -2.08
C VAL A 200 -0.50 9.70 -3.40
N ALA A 201 -0.23 8.83 -4.37
CA ALA A 201 -0.92 8.86 -5.65
C ALA A 201 -2.46 8.80 -5.53
N PRO A 202 -3.05 7.97 -4.64
CA PRO A 202 -4.50 7.97 -4.42
C PRO A 202 -5.07 9.29 -3.89
N LEU A 203 -4.28 10.15 -3.24
CA LEU A 203 -4.75 11.42 -2.72
C LEU A 203 -5.20 12.39 -3.82
N ARG A 204 -4.73 12.21 -5.06
CA ARG A 204 -5.25 12.95 -6.21
C ARG A 204 -6.78 12.77 -6.39
N THR A 205 -7.30 11.62 -6.01
CA THR A 205 -8.73 11.29 -6.06
C THR A 205 -9.42 11.49 -4.71
N LEU A 206 -8.76 11.08 -3.60
CA LEU A 206 -9.36 11.12 -2.27
C LEU A 206 -9.38 12.53 -1.66
N ALA A 207 -8.39 13.34 -1.94
CA ALA A 207 -8.22 14.68 -1.39
C ALA A 207 -7.67 15.68 -2.43
N PRO A 208 -8.37 15.91 -3.56
CA PRO A 208 -7.87 16.75 -4.66
C PRO A 208 -7.66 18.21 -4.28
N ALA A 209 -8.32 18.69 -3.24
CA ALA A 209 -8.09 20.03 -2.70
C ALA A 209 -6.73 20.15 -1.99
N VAL A 210 -6.17 19.05 -1.51
CA VAL A 210 -4.91 18.99 -0.75
C VAL A 210 -3.74 18.66 -1.67
N VAL A 211 -3.89 17.69 -2.58
CA VAL A 211 -2.82 17.24 -3.49
C VAL A 211 -3.15 17.62 -4.92
N ASN A 212 -2.58 18.72 -5.38
CA ASN A 212 -2.72 19.22 -6.74
C ASN A 212 -1.58 20.19 -7.10
N ALA A 213 -1.49 20.59 -8.37
CA ALA A 213 -0.40 21.45 -8.87
C ALA A 213 -0.41 22.88 -8.31
N VAL A 214 -1.49 23.33 -7.69
CA VAL A 214 -1.59 24.70 -7.10
C VAL A 214 -1.16 24.68 -5.63
N THR A 215 -1.66 23.74 -4.85
CA THR A 215 -1.42 23.67 -3.40
C THR A 215 -0.12 22.97 -3.05
N THR A 216 0.30 21.98 -3.86
CA THR A 216 1.49 21.14 -3.63
C THR A 216 2.25 20.91 -4.95
N PRO A 217 2.82 21.97 -5.57
CA PRO A 217 3.43 21.88 -6.89
C PRO A 217 4.64 20.94 -6.96
N HIS A 218 5.49 20.88 -5.93
CA HIS A 218 6.64 19.97 -5.91
C HIS A 218 6.22 18.51 -5.79
N LEU A 219 5.23 18.23 -4.94
CA LEU A 219 4.64 16.90 -4.79
C LEU A 219 3.94 16.46 -6.07
N ALA A 220 3.19 17.35 -6.72
CA ALA A 220 2.56 17.08 -8.01
C ALA A 220 3.59 16.78 -9.11
N GLY A 221 4.68 17.53 -9.15
CA GLY A 221 5.79 17.29 -10.08
C GLY A 221 6.50 15.95 -9.81
N TRP A 222 6.70 15.58 -8.55
CA TRP A 222 7.25 14.31 -8.15
C TRP A 222 6.33 13.14 -8.56
N LEU A 223 5.03 13.25 -8.32
CA LEU A 223 4.05 12.26 -8.77
C LEU A 223 4.11 12.06 -10.29
N ALA A 224 4.15 13.16 -11.06
CA ALA A 224 4.24 13.08 -12.51
C ALA A 224 5.52 12.37 -12.98
N ARG A 225 6.68 12.62 -12.35
CA ARG A 225 7.93 11.93 -12.67
C ARG A 225 7.83 10.41 -12.41
N ILE A 226 7.13 10.00 -11.36
CA ILE A 226 6.95 8.57 -11.05
C ILE A 226 5.93 7.94 -12.02
N ASP A 227 4.84 8.62 -12.36
CA ASP A 227 3.86 8.16 -13.34
C ASP A 227 4.49 7.84 -14.71
N GLU A 228 5.56 8.56 -15.08
CA GLU A 228 6.28 8.34 -16.34
C GLU A 228 7.17 7.10 -16.35
N ARG A 229 7.48 6.52 -15.18
CA ARG A 229 8.36 5.36 -15.09
C ARG A 229 7.74 4.12 -15.75
N PRO A 230 8.46 3.42 -16.62
CA PRO A 230 7.93 2.22 -17.29
C PRO A 230 7.47 1.14 -16.29
N ALA A 231 8.20 0.97 -15.19
CA ALA A 231 7.87 0.00 -14.14
C ALA A 231 6.54 0.33 -13.43
N VAL A 232 6.26 1.61 -13.19
CA VAL A 232 5.00 2.06 -12.59
C VAL A 232 3.84 1.83 -13.54
N ARG A 233 3.99 2.17 -14.81
CA ARG A 233 2.98 1.89 -15.83
C ARG A 233 2.72 0.40 -16.00
N ALA A 234 3.77 -0.43 -15.99
CA ALA A 234 3.64 -1.88 -16.05
C ALA A 234 2.90 -2.44 -14.83
N ALA A 235 3.21 -1.95 -13.63
CA ALA A 235 2.50 -2.34 -12.41
C ALA A 235 1.01 -1.95 -12.45
N LEU A 236 0.68 -0.73 -12.87
CA LEU A 236 -0.70 -0.26 -12.99
C LEU A 236 -1.49 -1.01 -14.07
N ALA A 237 -0.82 -1.45 -15.14
CA ALA A 237 -1.45 -2.25 -16.22
C ALA A 237 -1.89 -3.64 -15.77
N LEU A 238 -1.49 -4.10 -14.56
CA LEU A 238 -1.97 -5.36 -13.99
C LEU A 238 -3.40 -5.26 -13.41
N SER A 239 -4.00 -4.08 -13.41
CA SER A 239 -5.39 -3.92 -12.99
C SER A 239 -6.34 -4.79 -13.80
N ARG A 240 -7.20 -5.53 -13.12
CA ARG A 240 -8.25 -6.34 -13.74
C ARG A 240 -9.58 -5.61 -13.83
N SER A 241 -9.84 -4.70 -12.89
CA SER A 241 -11.06 -3.89 -12.90
C SER A 241 -11.00 -2.71 -13.87
N GLY A 242 -9.81 -2.26 -14.26
CA GLY A 242 -9.58 -1.01 -14.97
C GLY A 242 -9.80 0.26 -14.11
N GLN A 243 -10.10 0.08 -12.82
CA GLN A 243 -10.32 1.15 -11.84
C GLN A 243 -9.58 0.83 -10.53
N PRO A 244 -8.25 0.70 -10.56
CA PRO A 244 -7.48 0.32 -9.38
C PRO A 244 -7.66 1.30 -8.21
N GLU A 245 -7.93 2.56 -8.49
CA GLU A 245 -8.17 3.60 -7.48
C GLU A 245 -9.42 3.35 -6.62
N ALA A 246 -10.33 2.49 -7.06
CA ALA A 246 -11.50 2.08 -6.29
C ALA A 246 -11.26 0.86 -5.40
N ALA A 247 -10.11 0.21 -5.51
CA ALA A 247 -9.79 -1.02 -4.79
C ALA A 247 -9.14 -0.72 -3.43
N TRP A 248 -9.88 -0.91 -2.35
CA TRP A 248 -9.43 -0.61 -0.99
C TRP A 248 -9.76 -1.74 -0.03
N VAL A 249 -8.84 -1.96 0.92
CA VAL A 249 -9.02 -2.82 2.09
C VAL A 249 -8.70 -2.04 3.34
N PRO A 250 -9.25 -2.41 4.52
CA PRO A 250 -8.87 -1.78 5.76
C PRO A 250 -7.36 -1.88 5.99
N GLY A 251 -6.74 -0.73 6.30
CA GLY A 251 -5.31 -0.67 6.60
C GLY A 251 -4.95 -1.39 7.90
N THR A 252 -3.66 -1.58 8.11
CA THR A 252 -3.09 -2.07 9.37
C THR A 252 -3.34 -1.07 10.50
N GLU A 253 -3.66 -1.55 11.68
CA GLU A 253 -3.70 -0.68 12.86
C GLU A 253 -2.28 -0.31 13.32
N PRO A 254 -1.97 1.00 13.44
CA PRO A 254 -0.65 1.46 13.90
C PRO A 254 -0.28 0.96 15.30
N SER A 255 -1.29 0.71 16.15
CA SER A 255 -1.12 0.26 17.53
C SER A 255 -0.46 -1.12 17.69
N ARG A 256 -0.35 -1.87 16.61
CA ARG A 256 0.20 -3.24 16.63
C ARG A 256 1.72 -3.30 16.78
N TRP A 257 2.39 -2.19 16.53
CA TRP A 257 3.86 -2.13 16.52
C TRP A 257 4.46 -1.23 17.60
N GLY A 258 3.65 -0.82 18.56
CA GLY A 258 4.09 -0.02 19.73
C GLY A 258 3.98 1.46 19.51
#